data_9dc61862a023bf493f2e37da008b3f7b
#
_entry.id   9dc61862a023bf493f2e37da008b3f7b
#
_cell.length_a   1.000
_cell.length_b   1.000
_cell.length_c   1.000
_cell.angle_alpha   90.00
_cell.angle_beta   90.00
_cell.angle_gamma   90.00
#
_symmetry.space_group_name_H-M   'P 1'
#
loop_
_entity.id
_entity.type
_entity.pdbx_description
1 polymer ?
#
loop_
_entity_poly.entity_id
_entity_poly.type
_entity_poly.pdbx_seq_one_letter_code
_entity_poly.pdbx_strand_id
1 'polypeptide(L)'
;MNAPIDVTGVELHTRRLTLRPWRQEDLEDLFEYASVEGVGQMAGWLPHKEISETQKILDSFISNKKTLALDYRGKVIGSLGVEYYDEKESPELDLLRARALGFVLSKAYWGKGLMPEAVNEVIRWLFEEQKLDAIICAHFDWNTQSARVQQKCGFHFLKESIYKTFYGTVEKDIINVLYREEWRNEVR
;
A
#
# COMPACT_ATOMS: atom_id res chain seq x y z
N MET A 1 -15.02 -10.04 2.70
CA MET A 1 -15.46 -9.77 1.31
C MET A 1 -14.80 -8.49 0.79
N ASN A 2 -14.17 -8.58 -0.38
CA ASN A 2 -13.51 -7.44 -1.02
C ASN A 2 -14.52 -6.34 -1.40
N ALA A 3 -14.48 -5.22 -0.69
CA ALA A 3 -15.35 -4.08 -0.98
C ALA A 3 -14.98 -3.44 -2.33
N PRO A 4 -15.93 -2.97 -3.15
CA PRO A 4 -15.60 -2.23 -4.36
C PRO A 4 -14.97 -0.88 -3.99
N ILE A 5 -13.75 -0.63 -4.48
CA ILE A 5 -13.01 0.62 -4.28
C ILE A 5 -12.48 1.09 -5.63
N ASP A 6 -12.71 2.36 -5.95
CA ASP A 6 -12.21 3.06 -7.13
C ASP A 6 -11.60 4.39 -6.65
N VAL A 7 -10.32 4.61 -6.95
CA VAL A 7 -9.60 5.82 -6.54
C VAL A 7 -9.72 6.96 -7.57
N THR A 8 -10.55 6.82 -8.60
CA THR A 8 -10.76 7.88 -9.59
C THR A 8 -11.26 9.15 -8.91
N GLY A 9 -10.55 10.25 -9.12
CA GLY A 9 -10.87 11.56 -8.53
C GLY A 9 -10.64 11.66 -7.02
N VAL A 10 -10.09 10.63 -6.39
CA VAL A 10 -9.71 10.68 -4.97
C VAL A 10 -8.46 11.53 -4.81
N GLU A 11 -8.54 12.56 -3.98
CA GLU A 11 -7.39 13.37 -3.59
C GLU A 11 -7.42 13.57 -2.08
N LEU A 12 -6.42 12.96 -1.40
CA LEU A 12 -6.28 13.00 0.04
C LEU A 12 -5.07 13.84 0.41
N HIS A 13 -5.24 14.71 1.39
CA HIS A 13 -4.19 15.61 1.83
C HIS A 13 -3.74 15.30 3.25
N THR A 14 -2.44 15.21 3.42
CA THR A 14 -1.80 15.13 4.73
C THR A 14 -1.03 16.44 5.00
N ARG A 15 -0.30 16.50 6.10
CA ARG A 15 0.57 17.67 6.38
C ARG A 15 1.64 17.88 5.31
N ARG A 16 2.14 16.81 4.67
CA ARG A 16 3.29 16.87 3.77
C ARG A 16 3.05 16.26 2.39
N LEU A 17 2.00 15.45 2.23
CA LEU A 17 1.73 14.67 1.03
C LEU A 17 0.35 14.98 0.45
N THR A 18 0.26 14.85 -0.86
CA THR A 18 -1.01 14.68 -1.58
C THR A 18 -1.03 13.25 -2.16
N LEU A 19 -2.06 12.48 -1.81
CA LEU A 19 -2.30 11.16 -2.38
C LEU A 19 -3.37 11.30 -3.46
N ARG A 20 -3.04 10.96 -4.68
CA ARG A 20 -3.88 11.18 -5.85
C ARG A 20 -3.79 10.02 -6.86
N PRO A 21 -4.73 9.92 -7.82
CA PRO A 21 -4.58 8.98 -8.92
C PRO A 21 -3.27 9.22 -9.69
N TRP A 22 -2.73 8.14 -10.26
CA TRP A 22 -1.58 8.20 -11.16
C TRP A 22 -1.92 8.90 -12.46
N ARG A 23 -0.92 9.56 -13.07
CA ARG A 23 -0.99 10.25 -14.36
C ARG A 23 0.15 9.77 -15.26
N GLN A 24 0.02 9.93 -16.56
CA GLN A 24 1.09 9.54 -17.51
C GLN A 24 2.39 10.31 -17.27
N GLU A 25 2.28 11.55 -16.80
CA GLU A 25 3.43 12.43 -16.49
C GLU A 25 4.26 11.94 -15.29
N ASP A 26 3.74 11.00 -14.48
CA ASP A 26 4.43 10.46 -13.30
C ASP A 26 5.47 9.36 -13.67
N LEU A 27 5.63 9.01 -14.94
CA LEU A 27 6.48 7.91 -15.41
C LEU A 27 7.92 8.00 -14.93
N GLU A 28 8.53 9.16 -15.08
CA GLU A 28 9.92 9.39 -14.70
C GLU A 28 10.13 9.24 -13.19
N ASP A 29 9.22 9.78 -12.39
CA ASP A 29 9.26 9.67 -10.94
C ASP A 29 9.07 8.22 -10.48
N LEU A 30 8.14 7.48 -11.12
CA LEU A 30 7.95 6.05 -10.86
C LEU A 30 9.21 5.26 -11.21
N PHE A 31 9.80 5.49 -12.37
CA PHE A 31 11.03 4.81 -12.78
C PHE A 31 12.19 5.11 -11.84
N GLU A 32 12.33 6.36 -11.41
CA GLU A 32 13.42 6.78 -10.51
C GLU A 32 13.47 5.90 -9.25
N TYR A 33 12.34 5.66 -8.57
CA TYR A 33 12.39 4.85 -7.37
C TYR A 33 12.24 3.33 -7.65
N ALA A 34 11.54 2.94 -8.71
CA ALA A 34 11.35 1.53 -9.04
C ALA A 34 12.62 0.85 -9.59
N SER A 35 13.58 1.63 -10.11
CA SER A 35 14.87 1.12 -10.56
C SER A 35 15.93 0.97 -9.43
N VAL A 36 15.61 1.47 -8.22
CA VAL A 36 16.57 1.43 -7.10
C VAL A 36 16.59 0.07 -6.41
N GLU A 37 17.79 -0.48 -6.26
CA GLU A 37 18.04 -1.73 -5.53
C GLU A 37 17.54 -1.64 -4.08
N GLY A 38 16.81 -2.68 -3.66
CA GLY A 38 16.26 -2.79 -2.31
C GLY A 38 14.89 -2.11 -2.12
N VAL A 39 14.33 -1.44 -3.14
CA VAL A 39 12.97 -0.89 -3.08
C VAL A 39 11.95 -1.97 -3.43
N GLY A 40 12.02 -2.52 -4.64
CA GLY A 40 11.08 -3.51 -5.13
C GLY A 40 11.11 -4.82 -4.37
N GLN A 41 12.30 -5.26 -3.94
CA GLN A 41 12.46 -6.50 -3.21
C GLN A 41 11.69 -6.51 -1.88
N MET A 42 11.49 -5.34 -1.24
CA MET A 42 10.63 -5.19 -0.05
C MET A 42 9.15 -5.49 -0.32
N ALA A 43 8.74 -5.49 -1.59
CA ALA A 43 7.37 -5.73 -2.06
C ALA A 43 7.26 -6.93 -3.03
N GLY A 44 8.32 -7.73 -3.18
CA GLY A 44 8.33 -8.98 -3.94
C GLY A 44 8.59 -8.84 -5.44
N TRP A 45 9.15 -7.72 -5.91
CA TRP A 45 9.53 -7.50 -7.31
C TRP A 45 10.96 -6.96 -7.43
N LEU A 46 11.60 -7.16 -8.61
CA LEU A 46 12.96 -6.72 -8.87
C LEU A 46 13.00 -5.29 -9.39
N PRO A 47 14.13 -4.56 -9.23
CA PRO A 47 14.31 -3.24 -9.80
C PRO A 47 14.03 -3.23 -11.30
N HIS A 48 13.28 -2.24 -11.75
CA HIS A 48 13.02 -2.02 -13.16
C HIS A 48 14.33 -1.68 -13.88
N LYS A 49 14.62 -2.36 -14.98
CA LYS A 49 15.83 -2.14 -15.76
C LYS A 49 15.63 -1.10 -16.86
N GLU A 50 14.42 -1.02 -17.37
CA GLU A 50 14.07 -0.13 -18.48
C GLU A 50 12.76 0.61 -18.17
N ILE A 51 12.66 1.84 -18.67
CA ILE A 51 11.48 2.68 -18.50
C ILE A 51 10.22 2.06 -19.10
N SER A 52 10.38 1.22 -20.12
CA SER A 52 9.28 0.48 -20.75
C SER A 52 8.60 -0.53 -19.82
N GLU A 53 9.34 -1.10 -18.86
CA GLU A 53 8.77 -1.94 -17.80
C GLU A 53 7.91 -1.09 -16.87
N THR A 54 8.42 0.07 -16.49
CA THR A 54 7.71 1.03 -15.63
C THR A 54 6.45 1.55 -16.29
N GLN A 55 6.49 1.81 -17.60
CA GLN A 55 5.31 2.26 -18.35
C GLN A 55 4.15 1.26 -18.23
N LYS A 56 4.41 -0.04 -18.33
CA LYS A 56 3.38 -1.08 -18.18
C LYS A 56 2.76 -1.09 -16.78
N ILE A 57 3.58 -0.85 -15.76
CA ILE A 57 3.11 -0.76 -14.37
C ILE A 57 2.27 0.51 -14.17
N LEU A 58 2.72 1.65 -14.72
CA LEU A 58 1.97 2.90 -14.67
C LEU A 58 0.61 2.77 -15.37
N ASP A 59 0.57 2.18 -16.56
CA ASP A 59 -0.67 1.92 -17.29
C ASP A 59 -1.62 1.02 -16.48
N SER A 60 -1.07 0.03 -15.78
CA SER A 60 -1.82 -0.82 -14.86
C SER A 60 -2.38 -0.05 -13.66
N PHE A 61 -1.60 0.84 -13.04
CA PHE A 61 -2.07 1.68 -11.94
C PHE A 61 -3.22 2.59 -12.37
N ILE A 62 -3.11 3.22 -13.56
CA ILE A 62 -4.13 4.10 -14.12
C ILE A 62 -5.40 3.31 -14.47
N SER A 63 -5.26 2.15 -15.12
CA SER A 63 -6.41 1.35 -15.58
C SER A 63 -7.14 0.64 -14.46
N ASN A 64 -6.42 0.09 -13.48
CA ASN A 64 -7.00 -0.67 -12.37
C ASN A 64 -7.64 0.21 -11.29
N LYS A 65 -7.30 1.50 -11.23
CA LYS A 65 -7.91 2.51 -10.32
C LYS A 65 -7.94 2.09 -8.86
N LYS A 66 -6.86 1.46 -8.39
CA LYS A 66 -6.72 0.98 -7.01
C LYS A 66 -5.53 1.57 -6.28
N THR A 67 -4.61 2.21 -7.01
CA THR A 67 -3.34 2.66 -6.47
C THR A 67 -3.24 4.18 -6.55
N LEU A 68 -2.88 4.81 -5.43
CA LEU A 68 -2.61 6.24 -5.31
C LEU A 68 -1.11 6.51 -5.43
N ALA A 69 -0.75 7.57 -6.13
CA ALA A 69 0.58 8.15 -6.13
C ALA A 69 0.77 9.00 -4.86
N LEU A 70 1.94 8.91 -4.23
CA LEU A 70 2.33 9.77 -3.11
C LEU A 70 3.11 10.97 -3.64
N ASP A 71 2.43 12.07 -3.81
CA ASP A 71 3.04 13.33 -4.27
C ASP A 71 3.58 14.11 -3.07
N TYR A 72 4.88 14.39 -3.11
CA TYR A 72 5.60 15.20 -2.14
C TYR A 72 6.14 16.44 -2.84
N ARG A 73 5.44 17.56 -2.71
CA ARG A 73 5.84 18.87 -3.29
C ARG A 73 6.02 18.83 -4.81
N GLY A 74 5.11 18.15 -5.51
CA GLY A 74 5.13 18.06 -6.97
C GLY A 74 6.00 16.94 -7.54
N LYS A 75 6.57 16.06 -6.69
CA LYS A 75 7.30 14.87 -7.08
C LYS A 75 6.63 13.63 -6.52
N VAL A 76 6.39 12.62 -7.35
CA VAL A 76 5.88 11.33 -6.88
C VAL A 76 7.03 10.51 -6.29
N ILE A 77 6.89 10.16 -5.03
CA ILE A 77 7.94 9.48 -4.25
C ILE A 77 7.57 8.07 -3.81
N GLY A 78 6.40 7.58 -4.19
CA GLY A 78 5.93 6.26 -3.80
C GLY A 78 4.50 5.98 -4.24
N SER A 79 4.01 4.82 -3.86
CA SER A 79 2.68 4.33 -4.17
C SER A 79 1.99 3.72 -2.95
N LEU A 80 0.67 3.82 -2.90
CA LEU A 80 -0.17 3.12 -1.94
C LEU A 80 -1.38 2.50 -2.66
N GLY A 81 -1.44 1.18 -2.67
CA GLY A 81 -2.51 0.41 -3.30
C GLY A 81 -3.57 -0.03 -2.29
N VAL A 82 -4.84 0.04 -2.71
CA VAL A 82 -5.99 -0.55 -2.00
C VAL A 82 -6.35 -1.83 -2.75
N GLU A 83 -5.65 -2.91 -2.43
CA GLU A 83 -5.63 -4.13 -3.21
C GLU A 83 -6.72 -5.12 -2.78
N TYR A 84 -6.97 -6.12 -3.61
CA TYR A 84 -7.74 -7.28 -3.24
C TYR A 84 -6.90 -8.22 -2.37
N TYR A 85 -7.56 -8.93 -1.47
CA TYR A 85 -6.97 -10.06 -0.75
C TYR A 85 -7.64 -11.37 -1.19
N ASP A 86 -6.99 -12.50 -0.94
CA ASP A 86 -7.58 -13.81 -1.22
C ASP A 86 -8.62 -14.13 -0.13
N GLU A 87 -9.90 -14.08 -0.50
CA GLU A 87 -11.01 -14.35 0.41
C GLU A 87 -11.01 -15.80 0.89
N LYS A 88 -10.53 -16.74 0.07
CA LYS A 88 -10.47 -18.16 0.44
C LYS A 88 -9.43 -18.42 1.52
N GLU A 89 -8.35 -17.65 1.50
CA GLU A 89 -7.29 -17.75 2.51
C GLU A 89 -7.56 -16.90 3.75
N SER A 90 -8.65 -16.13 3.77
CA SER A 90 -8.98 -15.19 4.86
C SER A 90 -10.44 -15.33 5.33
N PRO A 91 -10.89 -16.53 5.75
CA PRO A 91 -12.26 -16.76 6.21
C PRO A 91 -12.61 -15.94 7.47
N GLU A 92 -11.62 -15.50 8.24
CA GLU A 92 -11.79 -14.59 9.39
C GLU A 92 -12.34 -13.21 9.00
N LEU A 93 -12.28 -12.86 7.71
CA LEU A 93 -12.84 -11.62 7.17
C LEU A 93 -14.17 -11.84 6.43
N ASP A 94 -14.71 -13.05 6.47
CA ASP A 94 -16.03 -13.33 5.90
C ASP A 94 -17.08 -12.39 6.54
N LEU A 95 -18.01 -11.92 5.71
CA LEU A 95 -19.05 -10.95 6.08
C LEU A 95 -18.56 -9.52 6.36
N LEU A 96 -17.25 -9.28 6.47
CA LEU A 96 -16.68 -7.95 6.61
C LEU A 96 -16.40 -7.33 5.24
N ARG A 97 -16.65 -6.04 5.12
CA ARG A 97 -16.19 -5.23 3.98
C ARG A 97 -14.72 -4.90 4.21
N ALA A 98 -13.83 -5.55 3.50
CA ALA A 98 -12.40 -5.43 3.73
C ALA A 98 -11.59 -5.19 2.45
N ARG A 99 -10.36 -4.72 2.60
CA ARG A 99 -9.33 -4.58 1.54
C ARG A 99 -7.94 -4.77 2.14
N ALA A 100 -6.98 -5.07 1.27
CA ALA A 100 -5.57 -5.08 1.63
C ALA A 100 -4.91 -3.74 1.26
N LEU A 101 -3.95 -3.29 2.08
CA LEU A 101 -3.06 -2.19 1.73
C LEU A 101 -1.69 -2.71 1.35
N GLY A 102 -1.15 -2.19 0.25
CA GLY A 102 0.23 -2.35 -0.15
C GLY A 102 0.88 -0.99 -0.39
N PHE A 103 2.14 -0.82 -0.02
CA PHE A 103 2.81 0.46 -0.19
C PHE A 103 4.30 0.31 -0.52
N VAL A 104 4.81 1.25 -1.28
CA VAL A 104 6.23 1.38 -1.62
C VAL A 104 6.63 2.85 -1.51
N LEU A 105 7.82 3.12 -0.99
CA LEU A 105 8.39 4.45 -0.87
C LEU A 105 9.80 4.47 -1.44
N SER A 106 10.12 5.51 -2.18
CA SER A 106 11.47 5.81 -2.63
C SER A 106 12.46 5.80 -1.45
N LYS A 107 13.57 5.10 -1.62
CA LYS A 107 14.60 4.90 -0.59
C LYS A 107 15.14 6.20 -0.01
N ALA A 108 15.23 7.25 -0.82
CA ALA A 108 15.68 8.59 -0.40
C ALA A 108 14.75 9.25 0.64
N TYR A 109 13.53 8.73 0.80
CA TYR A 109 12.51 9.27 1.70
C TYR A 109 12.23 8.36 2.90
N TRP A 110 12.96 7.26 3.06
CA TRP A 110 12.82 6.38 4.22
C TRP A 110 13.20 7.07 5.52
N GLY A 111 12.66 6.61 6.64
CA GLY A 111 12.97 7.12 7.97
C GLY A 111 12.36 8.48 8.32
N LYS A 112 11.67 9.14 7.39
CA LYS A 112 11.09 10.49 7.57
C LYS A 112 9.65 10.51 8.08
N GLY A 113 9.06 9.34 8.33
CA GLY A 113 7.66 9.22 8.81
C GLY A 113 6.59 9.50 7.74
N LEU A 114 6.97 9.59 6.46
CA LEU A 114 6.04 9.91 5.37
C LEU A 114 5.05 8.78 5.09
N MET A 115 5.52 7.51 5.10
CA MET A 115 4.62 6.37 4.84
C MET A 115 3.56 6.18 5.94
N PRO A 116 3.87 6.21 7.25
CA PRO A 116 2.83 6.20 8.28
C PRO A 116 1.83 7.35 8.15
N GLU A 117 2.28 8.55 7.75
CA GLU A 117 1.40 9.71 7.50
C GLU A 117 0.42 9.42 6.35
N ALA A 118 0.91 8.86 5.23
CA ALA A 118 0.08 8.47 4.09
C ALA A 118 -0.91 7.36 4.44
N VAL A 119 -0.43 6.30 5.10
CA VAL A 119 -1.24 5.14 5.48
C VAL A 119 -2.38 5.55 6.43
N ASN A 120 -2.11 6.38 7.43
CA ASN A 120 -3.14 6.86 8.34
C ASN A 120 -4.25 7.64 7.64
N GLU A 121 -3.92 8.49 6.66
CA GLU A 121 -4.93 9.22 5.90
C GLU A 121 -5.77 8.29 5.01
N VAL A 122 -5.16 7.28 4.39
CA VAL A 122 -5.90 6.26 3.63
C VAL A 122 -6.79 5.41 4.55
N ILE A 123 -6.33 5.05 5.74
CA ILE A 123 -7.14 4.34 6.75
C ILE A 123 -8.37 5.19 7.11
N ARG A 124 -8.19 6.48 7.40
CA ARG A 124 -9.29 7.40 7.68
C ARG A 124 -10.31 7.40 6.55
N TRP A 125 -9.86 7.60 5.31
CA TRP A 125 -10.71 7.58 4.12
C TRP A 125 -11.47 6.26 3.95
N LEU A 126 -10.78 5.13 4.10
CA LEU A 126 -11.38 3.81 3.96
C LEU A 126 -12.44 3.53 5.04
N PHE A 127 -12.20 3.91 6.29
CA PHE A 127 -13.15 3.67 7.37
C PHE A 127 -14.28 4.70 7.42
N GLU A 128 -13.99 5.98 7.21
CA GLU A 128 -14.99 7.04 7.32
C GLU A 128 -15.82 7.22 6.06
N GLU A 129 -15.21 7.16 4.89
CA GLU A 129 -15.89 7.46 3.63
C GLU A 129 -16.30 6.18 2.88
N GLN A 130 -15.41 5.21 2.76
CA GLN A 130 -15.68 3.95 2.07
C GLN A 130 -16.39 2.89 2.94
N LYS A 131 -16.49 3.14 4.25
CA LYS A 131 -17.22 2.30 5.21
C LYS A 131 -16.72 0.86 5.27
N LEU A 132 -15.40 0.65 5.14
CA LEU A 132 -14.83 -0.66 5.39
C LEU A 132 -14.98 -1.05 6.87
N ASP A 133 -14.99 -2.35 7.12
CA ASP A 133 -15.03 -2.92 8.48
C ASP A 133 -13.64 -3.35 8.94
N ALA A 134 -12.78 -3.75 8.00
CA ALA A 134 -11.40 -4.16 8.27
C ALA A 134 -10.47 -3.79 7.11
N ILE A 135 -9.21 -3.58 7.45
CA ILE A 135 -8.10 -3.39 6.52
C ILE A 135 -7.01 -4.38 6.91
N ILE A 136 -6.48 -5.13 5.94
CA ILE A 136 -5.31 -5.98 6.16
C ILE A 136 -4.08 -5.37 5.49
N CYS A 137 -2.91 -5.69 6.01
CA CYS A 137 -1.64 -5.30 5.42
C CYS A 137 -0.61 -6.40 5.70
N ALA A 138 0.13 -6.82 4.69
CA ALA A 138 1.13 -7.86 4.82
C ALA A 138 2.55 -7.31 4.71
N HIS A 139 3.51 -8.04 5.26
CA HIS A 139 4.93 -7.79 5.07
C HIS A 139 5.73 -9.09 5.23
N PHE A 140 6.85 -9.21 4.52
CA PHE A 140 7.79 -10.29 4.74
C PHE A 140 8.33 -10.24 6.18
N ASP A 141 8.50 -11.38 6.83
CA ASP A 141 8.90 -11.47 8.24
C ASP A 141 10.22 -10.74 8.55
N TRP A 142 11.12 -10.68 7.57
CA TRP A 142 12.38 -9.93 7.67
C TRP A 142 12.25 -8.42 7.36
N ASN A 143 11.12 -7.96 6.76
CA ASN A 143 10.89 -6.57 6.39
C ASN A 143 10.46 -5.72 7.61
N THR A 144 11.39 -5.44 8.49
CA THR A 144 11.15 -4.68 9.72
C THR A 144 10.69 -3.24 9.48
N GLN A 145 10.97 -2.68 8.30
CA GLN A 145 10.52 -1.32 7.94
C GLN A 145 9.03 -1.28 7.72
N SER A 146 8.49 -2.22 6.91
CA SER A 146 7.05 -2.34 6.71
C SER A 146 6.33 -2.70 8.01
N ALA A 147 6.88 -3.62 8.80
CA ALA A 147 6.34 -3.97 10.11
C ALA A 147 6.18 -2.73 11.02
N ARG A 148 7.19 -1.85 11.08
CA ARG A 148 7.15 -0.61 11.87
C ARG A 148 6.11 0.39 11.37
N VAL A 149 5.92 0.49 10.04
CA VAL A 149 4.86 1.34 9.48
C VAL A 149 3.50 0.82 9.93
N GLN A 150 3.25 -0.48 9.77
CA GLN A 150 1.98 -1.11 10.15
C GLN A 150 1.70 -0.94 11.65
N GLN A 151 2.69 -1.22 12.50
CA GLN A 151 2.57 -1.03 13.95
C GLN A 151 2.21 0.42 14.33
N LYS A 152 2.87 1.41 13.69
CA LYS A 152 2.57 2.85 13.93
C LYS A 152 1.17 3.27 13.47
N CYS A 153 0.56 2.51 12.59
CA CYS A 153 -0.78 2.77 12.06
C CYS A 153 -1.85 1.91 12.76
N GLY A 154 -1.51 1.22 13.86
CA GLY A 154 -2.44 0.47 14.69
C GLY A 154 -2.74 -0.96 14.20
N PHE A 155 -2.05 -1.44 13.15
CA PHE A 155 -2.22 -2.83 12.73
C PHE A 155 -1.64 -3.81 13.75
N HIS A 156 -2.33 -4.91 13.98
CA HIS A 156 -1.88 -6.00 14.83
C HIS A 156 -1.90 -7.33 14.08
N PHE A 157 -1.18 -8.31 14.60
CA PHE A 157 -1.01 -9.63 14.00
C PHE A 157 -2.35 -10.34 13.79
N LEU A 158 -2.57 -10.86 12.59
CA LEU A 158 -3.70 -11.73 12.26
C LEU A 158 -3.23 -13.18 12.07
N LYS A 159 -2.30 -13.40 11.13
CA LYS A 159 -1.79 -14.73 10.81
C LYS A 159 -0.46 -14.69 10.05
N GLU A 160 0.19 -15.85 9.96
CA GLU A 160 1.29 -16.10 9.04
C GLU A 160 0.75 -16.62 7.70
N SER A 161 1.47 -16.32 6.62
CA SER A 161 1.20 -16.79 5.28
C SER A 161 2.50 -17.01 4.52
N ILE A 162 2.39 -17.43 3.27
CA ILE A 162 3.50 -17.61 2.35
C ILE A 162 3.23 -16.77 1.11
N TYR A 163 4.22 -16.00 0.71
CA TYR A 163 4.16 -15.20 -0.50
C TYR A 163 5.17 -15.68 -1.53
N LYS A 164 4.71 -15.91 -2.75
CA LYS A 164 5.57 -16.20 -3.89
C LYS A 164 5.89 -14.91 -4.64
N THR A 165 7.15 -14.50 -4.60
CA THR A 165 7.60 -13.26 -5.26
C THR A 165 7.52 -13.37 -6.79
N PHE A 166 7.48 -12.23 -7.46
CA PHE A 166 7.49 -12.18 -8.93
C PHE A 166 8.79 -12.71 -9.54
N TYR A 167 9.87 -12.81 -8.75
CA TYR A 167 11.16 -13.38 -9.17
C TYR A 167 11.38 -14.82 -8.68
N GLY A 168 10.33 -15.47 -8.14
CA GLY A 168 10.27 -16.90 -7.92
C GLY A 168 10.76 -17.39 -6.55
N THR A 169 11.13 -16.52 -5.61
CA THR A 169 11.38 -16.92 -4.23
C THR A 169 10.08 -17.11 -3.46
N VAL A 170 10.14 -17.86 -2.38
CA VAL A 170 9.04 -18.07 -1.44
C VAL A 170 9.44 -17.43 -0.13
N GLU A 171 8.65 -16.45 0.30
CA GLU A 171 8.91 -15.69 1.51
C GLU A 171 7.84 -15.98 2.57
N LYS A 172 8.25 -16.01 3.83
CA LYS A 172 7.31 -16.00 4.95
C LYS A 172 6.68 -14.61 5.04
N ASP A 173 5.37 -14.58 5.08
CA ASP A 173 4.59 -13.34 5.08
C ASP A 173 3.79 -13.23 6.39
N ILE A 174 3.77 -12.05 6.97
CA ILE A 174 3.01 -11.72 8.18
C ILE A 174 1.85 -10.84 7.76
N ILE A 175 0.64 -11.33 7.96
CA ILE A 175 -0.58 -10.58 7.70
C ILE A 175 -1.06 -9.95 9.00
N ASN A 176 -1.19 -8.65 8.99
CA ASN A 176 -1.75 -7.85 10.07
C ASN A 176 -3.12 -7.29 9.67
N VAL A 177 -3.93 -6.96 10.66
CA VAL A 177 -5.28 -6.42 10.49
C VAL A 177 -5.49 -5.18 11.35
N LEU A 178 -6.37 -4.30 10.90
CA LEU A 178 -6.93 -3.20 11.67
C LEU A 178 -8.44 -3.20 11.47
N TYR A 179 -9.21 -3.30 12.55
CA TYR A 179 -10.66 -3.21 12.51
C TYR A 179 -11.14 -1.78 12.76
N ARG A 180 -12.21 -1.38 12.08
CA ARG A 180 -12.78 -0.03 12.22
C ARG A 180 -13.16 0.32 13.65
N GLU A 181 -13.66 -0.65 14.42
CA GLU A 181 -14.06 -0.45 15.80
C GLU A 181 -12.86 -0.14 16.72
N GLU A 182 -11.73 -0.79 16.49
CA GLU A 182 -10.48 -0.56 17.22
C GLU A 182 -9.93 0.83 16.90
N TRP A 183 -9.85 1.16 15.61
CA TRP A 183 -9.38 2.47 15.14
C TRP A 183 -10.17 3.63 15.75
N ARG A 184 -11.51 3.52 15.85
CA ARG A 184 -12.35 4.54 16.48
C ARG A 184 -12.06 4.76 17.96
N ASN A 185 -11.62 3.73 18.66
CA ASN A 185 -11.30 3.81 20.08
C ASN A 185 -9.94 4.50 20.34
N GLU A 186 -9.01 4.43 19.39
CA GLU A 186 -7.69 5.08 19.49
C GLU A 186 -7.74 6.57 19.12
N VAL A 187 -8.68 6.99 18.29
CA VAL A 187 -8.81 8.40 17.82
C VAL A 187 -9.64 9.27 18.79
N ARG A 188 -10.20 8.67 19.85
CA ARG A 188 -10.90 9.40 20.92
C ARG A 188 -9.95 9.70 22.08
#